data_bbeddbf7e03a3266f85956f0d409aad7
#
_entry.id   bbeddbf7e03a3266f85956f0d409aad7
#
_cell.length_a   1.000
_cell.length_b   1.000
_cell.length_c   1.000
_cell.angle_alpha   90.00
_cell.angle_beta   90.00
_cell.angle_gamma   90.00
#
_symmetry.space_group_name_H-M   'P 1'
#
loop_
_entity.id
_entity.type
_entity.pdbx_description
1 polymer ?
#
loop_
_entity_poly.entity_id
_entity_poly.type
_entity_poly.pdbx_seq_one_letter_code
_entity_poly.pdbx_strand_id
1 'polypeptide(L)'
;MNRLKISHFDNGSNKELFSLLKLEYHTLSTDFWDWRFNQNEFGSPIQYGAWDDNKLVGYHIVQPVPMKIQNNVEKILFSMATITHPDYRGQGIAEKLGKQVYDKATELGYRMVIGFPNQNSKNLFFKKLNWINLGNILEFEKSIEKCNKINSRNLKIYEINNFDEKTNRIWDLNKNNYEFIVERNSDFLNWRYVMAPKCGVRIEPSTEYSCFILEEDGKPETYFVIKKYGKDNAHIVDLFGKLTEKILDEIISFSIEFCVKHKILNLSIWSDFNSTQKNLFSILENNGFTKKISDKFRGMCIFDNDLKNIMTKENNWYFSMGDCDVY
;
A
#
# COMPACT_ATOMS: atom_id res chain seq x y z
N MET A 1 34.07 -1.90 -22.15
CA MET A 1 32.95 -1.61 -21.24
C MET A 1 31.67 -1.94 -21.99
N ASN A 2 31.00 -3.05 -21.63
CA ASN A 2 29.72 -3.40 -22.24
C ASN A 2 28.72 -2.26 -21.91
N ARG A 3 28.05 -1.79 -22.96
CA ARG A 3 27.17 -0.62 -22.84
C ARG A 3 25.82 -1.13 -22.35
N LEU A 4 25.51 -0.92 -21.06
CA LEU A 4 24.21 -1.24 -20.48
C LEU A 4 23.10 -0.67 -21.36
N LYS A 5 22.17 -1.54 -21.80
CA LYS A 5 21.00 -1.17 -22.59
C LYS A 5 19.81 -1.01 -21.66
N ILE A 6 19.12 0.12 -21.71
CA ILE A 6 17.81 0.31 -21.05
C ILE A 6 16.73 0.21 -22.13
N SER A 7 15.72 -0.62 -21.87
CA SER A 7 14.60 -0.78 -22.78
C SER A 7 13.31 -1.02 -22.00
N HIS A 8 12.17 -0.74 -22.65
CA HIS A 8 10.87 -1.22 -22.18
C HIS A 8 10.98 -2.73 -21.94
N PHE A 9 10.36 -3.19 -20.86
CA PHE A 9 10.38 -4.59 -20.47
C PHE A 9 9.10 -5.25 -20.96
N ASP A 10 9.25 -6.25 -21.84
CA ASP A 10 8.13 -7.04 -22.35
C ASP A 10 7.92 -8.28 -21.47
N ASN A 11 6.66 -8.67 -21.27
CA ASN A 11 6.26 -9.80 -20.41
C ASN A 11 6.84 -11.16 -20.83
N GLY A 12 7.52 -11.25 -21.97
CA GLY A 12 8.20 -12.46 -22.43
C GLY A 12 9.48 -12.84 -21.68
N SER A 13 10.08 -11.89 -20.92
CA SER A 13 11.36 -12.11 -20.22
C SER A 13 11.20 -12.41 -18.73
N ASN A 14 10.14 -13.11 -18.36
CA ASN A 14 9.79 -13.36 -16.96
C ASN A 14 10.86 -14.14 -16.19
N LYS A 15 11.62 -15.03 -16.84
CA LYS A 15 12.67 -15.82 -16.19
C LYS A 15 13.79 -14.93 -15.64
N GLU A 16 14.27 -13.99 -16.44
CA GLU A 16 15.33 -13.04 -16.07
C GLU A 16 14.83 -12.11 -14.98
N LEU A 17 13.58 -11.63 -15.08
CA LEU A 17 12.95 -10.81 -14.08
C LEU A 17 12.85 -11.52 -12.72
N PHE A 18 12.30 -12.74 -12.70
CA PHE A 18 12.18 -13.50 -11.46
C PHE A 18 13.56 -13.86 -10.87
N SER A 19 14.56 -14.10 -11.71
CA SER A 19 15.93 -14.28 -11.23
C SER A 19 16.50 -13.06 -10.54
N LEU A 20 16.22 -11.85 -11.05
CA LEU A 20 16.63 -10.59 -10.44
C LEU A 20 15.81 -10.31 -9.16
N LEU A 21 14.49 -10.47 -9.21
CA LEU A 21 13.59 -10.19 -8.09
C LEU A 21 13.85 -11.09 -6.89
N LYS A 22 14.20 -12.36 -7.10
CA LYS A 22 14.54 -13.32 -6.03
C LYS A 22 15.75 -12.91 -5.19
N LEU A 23 16.58 -11.99 -5.67
CA LEU A 23 17.69 -11.45 -4.85
C LEU A 23 17.20 -10.63 -3.65
N GLU A 24 15.98 -10.09 -3.72
CA GLU A 24 15.39 -9.26 -2.65
C GLU A 24 14.05 -9.84 -2.13
N TYR A 25 13.31 -10.57 -2.96
CA TYR A 25 11.98 -11.12 -2.69
C TYR A 25 12.01 -12.65 -2.76
N HIS A 26 12.50 -13.29 -1.72
CA HIS A 26 12.77 -14.74 -1.72
C HIS A 26 11.53 -15.60 -1.93
N THR A 27 10.34 -15.14 -1.55
CA THR A 27 9.07 -15.87 -1.59
C THR A 27 8.12 -15.37 -2.69
N LEU A 28 8.59 -14.51 -3.58
CA LEU A 28 7.75 -13.96 -4.65
C LEU A 28 7.27 -15.08 -5.59
N SER A 29 5.94 -15.21 -5.72
CA SER A 29 5.30 -16.13 -6.62
C SER A 29 4.91 -15.48 -7.96
N THR A 30 4.76 -16.31 -9.00
CA THR A 30 4.21 -15.89 -10.29
C THR A 30 2.77 -15.41 -10.14
N ASP A 31 1.96 -16.06 -9.29
CA ASP A 31 0.57 -15.70 -9.06
C ASP A 31 0.42 -14.31 -8.46
N PHE A 32 1.33 -13.94 -7.52
CA PHE A 32 1.35 -12.57 -6.98
C PHE A 32 1.66 -11.55 -8.07
N TRP A 33 2.64 -11.86 -8.93
CA TRP A 33 3.03 -10.98 -10.01
C TRP A 33 1.91 -10.82 -11.04
N ASP A 34 1.27 -11.92 -11.40
CA ASP A 34 0.18 -11.96 -12.36
C ASP A 34 -1.02 -11.16 -11.86
N TRP A 35 -1.47 -11.44 -10.63
CA TRP A 35 -2.54 -10.66 -10.00
C TRP A 35 -2.21 -9.16 -9.96
N ARG A 36 -1.01 -8.81 -9.52
CA ARG A 36 -0.66 -7.42 -9.26
C ARG A 36 -0.53 -6.59 -10.53
N PHE A 37 0.03 -7.15 -11.59
CA PHE A 37 0.40 -6.39 -12.77
C PHE A 37 -0.38 -6.78 -14.04
N ASN A 38 -0.73 -8.03 -14.25
CA ASN A 38 -1.44 -8.47 -15.44
C ASN A 38 -2.97 -8.45 -15.28
N GLN A 39 -3.46 -8.69 -14.05
CA GLN A 39 -4.90 -8.64 -13.71
C GLN A 39 -5.32 -7.30 -13.12
N ASN A 40 -4.50 -6.27 -13.25
CA ASN A 40 -4.84 -4.92 -12.81
C ASN A 40 -5.78 -4.24 -13.80
N GLU A 41 -7.05 -4.13 -13.46
CA GLU A 41 -8.10 -3.53 -14.30
C GLU A 41 -7.93 -2.01 -14.53
N PHE A 42 -7.09 -1.35 -13.71
CA PHE A 42 -6.91 0.10 -13.78
C PHE A 42 -5.93 0.53 -14.86
N GLY A 43 -5.19 -0.41 -15.47
CA GLY A 43 -4.32 -0.18 -16.61
C GLY A 43 -3.03 -0.99 -16.58
N SER A 44 -2.34 -1.02 -17.72
CA SER A 44 -1.07 -1.73 -17.85
C SER A 44 0.05 -1.00 -17.12
N PRO A 45 0.98 -1.72 -16.47
CA PRO A 45 2.13 -1.12 -15.81
C PRO A 45 3.10 -0.51 -16.82
N ILE A 46 3.86 0.49 -16.38
CA ILE A 46 5.01 1.01 -17.11
C ILE A 46 6.26 0.42 -16.47
N GLN A 47 7.06 -0.29 -17.26
CA GLN A 47 8.18 -1.05 -16.75
C GLN A 47 9.39 -0.98 -17.69
N TYR A 48 10.58 -0.84 -17.10
CA TYR A 48 11.83 -0.79 -17.84
C TYR A 48 12.90 -1.70 -17.21
N GLY A 49 13.68 -2.35 -18.07
CA GLY A 49 14.81 -3.18 -17.69
C GLY A 49 16.14 -2.58 -18.12
N ALA A 50 17.18 -2.76 -17.31
CA ALA A 50 18.57 -2.51 -17.67
C ALA A 50 19.27 -3.84 -17.91
N TRP A 51 19.89 -3.99 -19.06
CA TRP A 51 20.47 -5.24 -19.57
C TRP A 51 21.97 -5.12 -19.78
N ASP A 52 22.70 -6.11 -19.32
CA ASP A 52 24.09 -6.36 -19.70
C ASP A 52 24.08 -7.63 -20.57
N ASP A 53 24.17 -7.44 -21.89
CA ASP A 53 23.86 -8.44 -22.92
C ASP A 53 22.47 -9.04 -22.69
N ASN A 54 22.40 -10.32 -22.30
CA ASN A 54 21.14 -11.05 -22.05
C ASN A 54 20.79 -11.11 -20.54
N LYS A 55 21.57 -10.49 -19.66
CA LYS A 55 21.32 -10.51 -18.22
C LYS A 55 20.55 -9.26 -17.81
N LEU A 56 19.39 -9.43 -17.19
CA LEU A 56 18.67 -8.33 -16.56
C LEU A 56 19.38 -7.94 -15.25
N VAL A 57 19.90 -6.72 -15.17
CA VAL A 57 20.71 -6.22 -14.05
C VAL A 57 20.03 -5.08 -13.29
N GLY A 58 18.95 -4.54 -13.82
CA GLY A 58 18.14 -3.54 -13.15
C GLY A 58 16.71 -3.55 -13.66
N TYR A 59 15.76 -3.19 -12.80
CA TYR A 59 14.34 -3.16 -13.15
C TYR A 59 13.60 -2.12 -12.33
N HIS A 60 12.64 -1.44 -12.96
CA HIS A 60 11.72 -0.52 -12.30
C HIS A 60 10.34 -0.62 -12.94
N ILE A 61 9.32 -0.68 -12.09
CA ILE A 61 7.92 -0.78 -12.49
C ILE A 61 7.06 0.18 -11.67
N VAL A 62 6.10 0.81 -12.36
CA VAL A 62 5.01 1.57 -11.76
C VAL A 62 3.68 1.07 -12.32
N GLN A 63 2.63 1.09 -11.50
CA GLN A 63 1.32 0.60 -11.92
C GLN A 63 0.24 1.67 -11.77
N PRO A 64 -0.74 1.72 -12.67
CA PRO A 64 -1.89 2.59 -12.54
C PRO A 64 -2.79 2.18 -11.37
N VAL A 65 -3.27 3.20 -10.62
CA VAL A 65 -4.31 3.05 -9.61
C VAL A 65 -5.25 4.26 -9.68
N PRO A 66 -6.55 4.08 -9.39
CA PRO A 66 -7.49 5.19 -9.31
C PRO A 66 -7.28 5.97 -8.01
N MET A 67 -7.19 7.27 -8.10
CA MET A 67 -7.05 8.16 -6.95
C MET A 67 -8.00 9.34 -7.06
N LYS A 68 -8.72 9.62 -5.97
CA LYS A 68 -9.44 10.87 -5.83
C LYS A 68 -8.44 11.98 -5.51
N ILE A 69 -8.43 12.99 -6.37
CA ILE A 69 -7.66 14.22 -6.26
C ILE A 69 -8.66 15.37 -6.17
N GLN A 70 -8.80 15.95 -4.99
CA GLN A 70 -9.86 16.91 -4.69
C GLN A 70 -11.25 16.34 -5.00
N ASN A 71 -11.90 16.79 -6.06
CA ASN A 71 -13.26 16.39 -6.45
C ASN A 71 -13.31 15.36 -7.59
N ASN A 72 -12.17 15.03 -8.20
CA ASN A 72 -12.08 14.15 -9.37
C ASN A 72 -11.36 12.85 -9.05
N VAL A 73 -11.75 11.77 -9.72
CA VAL A 73 -10.99 10.52 -9.72
C VAL A 73 -10.15 10.47 -10.99
N GLU A 74 -8.86 10.31 -10.83
CA GLU A 74 -7.87 10.23 -11.89
C GLU A 74 -7.01 8.97 -11.73
N LYS A 75 -6.46 8.47 -12.83
CA LYS A 75 -5.45 7.41 -12.76
C LYS A 75 -4.09 8.02 -12.49
N ILE A 76 -3.48 7.63 -11.40
CA ILE A 76 -2.10 7.94 -11.04
C ILE A 76 -1.24 6.70 -11.10
N LEU A 77 0.05 6.83 -10.90
CA LEU A 77 0.97 5.71 -10.83
C LEU A 77 1.40 5.42 -9.39
N PHE A 78 1.51 4.14 -9.09
CA PHE A 78 2.10 3.64 -7.85
C PHE A 78 3.49 3.07 -8.16
N SER A 79 4.55 3.58 -7.49
CA SER A 79 5.90 3.03 -7.61
C SER A 79 6.01 1.74 -6.81
N MET A 80 6.40 0.69 -7.51
CA MET A 80 6.47 -0.67 -6.95
C MET A 80 7.94 -1.14 -6.87
N ALA A 81 8.26 -2.28 -7.45
CA ALA A 81 9.60 -2.84 -7.39
C ALA A 81 10.63 -1.97 -8.14
N THR A 82 11.65 -1.54 -7.41
CA THR A 82 12.86 -0.91 -7.96
C THR A 82 14.05 -1.71 -7.47
N ILE A 83 14.74 -2.40 -8.37
CA ILE A 83 15.85 -3.29 -8.01
C ILE A 83 17.03 -3.11 -8.94
N THR A 84 18.25 -3.21 -8.38
CA THR A 84 19.50 -3.31 -9.12
C THR A 84 20.34 -4.46 -8.56
N HIS A 85 20.77 -5.33 -9.45
CA HIS A 85 21.64 -6.47 -9.11
C HIS A 85 22.85 -5.99 -8.27
N PRO A 86 23.22 -6.68 -7.19
CA PRO A 86 24.29 -6.24 -6.28
C PRO A 86 25.58 -5.80 -6.96
N ASP A 87 26.07 -6.59 -7.92
CA ASP A 87 27.32 -6.31 -8.65
C ASP A 87 27.27 -5.08 -9.56
N TYR A 88 26.08 -4.53 -9.81
CA TYR A 88 25.86 -3.38 -10.69
C TYR A 88 25.40 -2.13 -9.92
N ARG A 89 25.37 -2.21 -8.59
CA ARG A 89 25.03 -1.05 -7.75
C ARG A 89 26.08 0.05 -7.85
N GLY A 90 25.70 1.28 -7.53
CA GLY A 90 26.61 2.44 -7.60
C GLY A 90 26.82 3.04 -9.00
N GLN A 91 26.28 2.44 -10.07
CA GLN A 91 26.46 2.87 -11.46
C GLN A 91 25.32 3.77 -12.00
N GLY A 92 24.39 4.22 -11.12
CA GLY A 92 23.28 5.09 -11.52
C GLY A 92 22.16 4.38 -12.29
N ILE A 93 22.10 3.04 -12.32
CA ILE A 93 21.13 2.27 -13.10
C ILE A 93 19.71 2.58 -12.64
N ALA A 94 19.44 2.53 -11.34
CA ALA A 94 18.09 2.80 -10.80
C ALA A 94 17.61 4.24 -11.10
N GLU A 95 18.52 5.22 -11.10
CA GLU A 95 18.19 6.59 -11.49
C GLU A 95 17.81 6.68 -12.97
N LYS A 96 18.57 6.03 -13.85
CA LYS A 96 18.29 6.01 -15.30
C LYS A 96 16.96 5.31 -15.59
N LEU A 97 16.70 4.19 -14.93
CA LEU A 97 15.43 3.46 -15.05
C LEU A 97 14.24 4.31 -14.58
N GLY A 98 14.38 4.97 -13.43
CA GLY A 98 13.32 5.85 -12.91
C GLY A 98 13.01 7.00 -13.88
N LYS A 99 14.02 7.64 -14.46
CA LYS A 99 13.83 8.70 -15.47
C LYS A 99 13.08 8.17 -16.70
N GLN A 100 13.48 7.02 -17.26
CA GLN A 100 12.80 6.42 -18.42
C GLN A 100 11.33 6.08 -18.13
N VAL A 101 11.04 5.53 -16.93
CA VAL A 101 9.66 5.25 -16.50
C VAL A 101 8.85 6.55 -16.41
N TYR A 102 9.41 7.63 -15.85
CA TYR A 102 8.70 8.89 -15.65
C TYR A 102 8.53 9.68 -16.95
N ASP A 103 9.51 9.63 -17.84
CA ASP A 103 9.37 10.19 -19.19
C ASP A 103 8.22 9.51 -19.94
N LYS A 104 8.17 8.16 -19.89
CA LYS A 104 7.08 7.40 -20.50
C LYS A 104 5.72 7.64 -19.81
N ALA A 105 5.71 7.78 -18.50
CA ALA A 105 4.51 8.14 -17.74
C ALA A 105 3.94 9.50 -18.17
N THR A 106 4.80 10.49 -18.32
CA THR A 106 4.44 11.83 -18.79
C THR A 106 3.90 11.80 -20.23
N GLU A 107 4.56 11.04 -21.12
CA GLU A 107 4.12 10.83 -22.51
C GLU A 107 2.70 10.22 -22.58
N LEU A 108 2.38 9.30 -21.64
CA LEU A 108 1.07 8.65 -21.54
C LEU A 108 0.03 9.50 -20.80
N GLY A 109 0.38 10.71 -20.37
CA GLY A 109 -0.54 11.65 -19.73
C GLY A 109 -0.75 11.43 -18.23
N TYR A 110 0.06 10.59 -17.57
CA TYR A 110 0.01 10.49 -16.11
C TYR A 110 0.60 11.75 -15.48
N ARG A 111 -0.06 12.25 -14.45
CA ARG A 111 0.31 13.53 -13.82
C ARG A 111 1.26 13.35 -12.64
N MET A 112 1.31 12.15 -12.04
CA MET A 112 2.14 11.87 -10.87
C MET A 112 2.38 10.39 -10.64
N VAL A 113 3.38 10.12 -9.81
CA VAL A 113 3.65 8.82 -9.18
C VAL A 113 3.78 9.00 -7.66
N ILE A 114 3.20 8.08 -6.89
CA ILE A 114 3.34 8.02 -5.43
C ILE A 114 3.98 6.69 -5.01
N GLY A 115 4.46 6.61 -3.77
CA GLY A 115 5.00 5.37 -3.23
C GLY A 115 5.62 5.53 -1.85
N PHE A 116 6.17 4.43 -1.35
CA PHE A 116 6.70 4.30 0.01
C PHE A 116 8.18 3.91 0.02
N PRO A 117 9.11 4.84 -0.33
CA PRO A 117 10.53 4.57 -0.22
C PRO A 117 10.93 4.18 1.21
N ASN A 118 11.87 3.25 1.33
CA ASN A 118 12.47 2.89 2.61
C ASN A 118 13.84 3.58 2.80
N GLN A 119 14.52 3.31 3.91
CA GLN A 119 15.83 3.90 4.22
C GLN A 119 16.87 3.66 3.11
N ASN A 120 16.86 2.49 2.45
CA ASN A 120 17.81 2.13 1.40
C ASN A 120 17.54 2.89 0.10
N SER A 121 16.28 3.15 -0.23
CA SER A 121 15.85 3.77 -1.48
C SER A 121 15.58 5.28 -1.39
N LYS A 122 15.45 5.87 -0.19
CA LYS A 122 15.10 7.29 -0.01
C LYS A 122 16.00 8.27 -0.77
N ASN A 123 17.32 7.99 -0.84
CA ASN A 123 18.26 8.87 -1.55
C ASN A 123 18.04 8.84 -3.07
N LEU A 124 17.68 7.67 -3.63
CA LEU A 124 17.28 7.56 -5.03
C LEU A 124 16.06 8.42 -5.31
N PHE A 125 15.00 8.23 -4.58
CA PHE A 125 13.73 8.91 -4.84
C PHE A 125 13.81 10.40 -4.53
N PHE A 126 14.23 10.80 -3.34
CA PHE A 126 14.17 12.20 -2.91
C PHE A 126 15.32 13.08 -3.46
N LYS A 127 16.50 12.50 -3.76
CA LYS A 127 17.64 13.30 -4.22
C LYS A 127 17.95 13.16 -5.71
N LYS A 128 17.56 12.03 -6.35
CA LYS A 128 17.91 11.74 -7.74
C LYS A 128 16.72 11.79 -8.69
N LEU A 129 15.54 11.40 -8.21
CA LEU A 129 14.30 11.36 -8.98
C LEU A 129 13.32 12.50 -8.62
N ASN A 130 13.77 13.50 -7.84
CA ASN A 130 13.05 14.73 -7.50
C ASN A 130 11.69 14.48 -6.79
N TRP A 131 11.60 13.44 -5.99
CA TRP A 131 10.40 13.19 -5.22
C TRP A 131 10.25 14.18 -4.08
N ILE A 132 9.00 14.59 -3.83
CA ILE A 132 8.60 15.35 -2.66
C ILE A 132 8.46 14.37 -1.49
N ASN A 133 9.15 14.65 -0.39
CA ASN A 133 9.05 13.87 0.84
C ASN A 133 7.88 14.37 1.67
N LEU A 134 6.84 13.56 1.83
CA LEU A 134 5.66 13.84 2.65
C LEU A 134 5.84 13.46 4.14
N GLY A 135 7.00 12.96 4.51
CA GLY A 135 7.34 12.56 5.88
C GLY A 135 7.37 11.06 6.10
N ASN A 136 7.77 10.70 7.32
CA ASN A 136 7.77 9.31 7.76
C ASN A 136 6.34 8.84 8.08
N ILE A 137 6.13 7.55 7.96
CA ILE A 137 4.91 6.88 8.40
C ILE A 137 5.02 6.62 9.90
N LEU A 138 3.91 6.82 10.62
CA LEU A 138 3.75 6.33 11.98
C LEU A 138 3.17 4.93 11.96
N GLU A 139 3.77 4.05 12.72
CA GLU A 139 3.27 2.71 12.94
C GLU A 139 2.97 2.53 14.42
N PHE A 140 1.80 2.01 14.72
CA PHE A 140 1.38 1.62 16.05
C PHE A 140 1.38 0.11 16.14
N GLU A 141 2.00 -0.44 17.17
CA GLU A 141 2.17 -1.88 17.38
C GLU A 141 1.78 -2.26 18.80
N LYS A 142 1.12 -3.40 18.92
CA LYS A 142 0.75 -4.01 20.18
C LYS A 142 1.12 -5.47 20.20
N SER A 143 1.85 -5.90 21.26
CA SER A 143 2.01 -7.32 21.59
C SER A 143 0.70 -7.85 22.19
N ILE A 144 0.22 -8.97 21.64
CA ILE A 144 -1.02 -9.63 22.06
C ILE A 144 -0.66 -10.62 23.17
N GLU A 145 -0.78 -10.17 24.39
CA GLU A 145 -0.73 -11.06 25.56
C GLU A 145 -2.07 -11.76 25.72
N LYS A 146 -2.13 -12.83 26.52
CA LYS A 146 -3.40 -13.51 26.85
C LYS A 146 -4.36 -12.50 27.47
N CYS A 147 -5.20 -11.89 26.65
CA CYS A 147 -6.19 -10.91 27.09
C CYS A 147 -7.26 -11.58 27.97
N ASN A 148 -7.43 -11.06 29.16
CA ASN A 148 -8.62 -11.31 29.96
C ASN A 148 -9.81 -10.55 29.35
N LYS A 149 -10.92 -11.27 29.17
CA LYS A 149 -12.25 -10.84 28.72
C LYS A 149 -12.38 -9.44 28.15
N ILE A 150 -12.79 -9.40 26.89
CA ILE A 150 -13.20 -8.20 26.19
C ILE A 150 -14.69 -7.93 26.50
N ASN A 151 -15.05 -6.68 26.66
CA ASN A 151 -16.39 -6.22 26.97
C ASN A 151 -17.40 -6.59 25.86
N SER A 152 -18.68 -6.71 26.23
CA SER A 152 -19.78 -6.92 25.28
C SER A 152 -19.75 -5.82 24.20
N ARG A 153 -19.76 -6.24 22.94
CA ARG A 153 -19.81 -5.32 21.80
C ARG A 153 -21.18 -4.70 21.64
N ASN A 154 -21.19 -3.44 21.29
CA ASN A 154 -22.42 -2.70 21.03
C ASN A 154 -22.72 -2.56 19.53
N LEU A 155 -21.73 -2.87 18.65
CA LEU A 155 -21.86 -2.75 17.21
C LEU A 155 -21.68 -4.11 16.54
N LYS A 156 -22.35 -4.28 15.41
CA LYS A 156 -22.30 -5.52 14.65
C LYS A 156 -21.11 -5.49 13.70
N ILE A 157 -20.18 -6.42 13.88
CA ILE A 157 -19.05 -6.66 12.97
C ILE A 157 -19.19 -8.05 12.37
N TYR A 158 -19.03 -8.16 11.05
CA TYR A 158 -19.06 -9.44 10.35
C TYR A 158 -18.06 -9.49 9.19
N GLU A 159 -17.56 -10.68 8.94
CA GLU A 159 -16.64 -10.95 7.84
C GLU A 159 -17.39 -11.01 6.51
N ILE A 160 -16.77 -10.52 5.45
CA ILE A 160 -17.29 -10.53 4.09
C ILE A 160 -16.28 -11.23 3.15
N ASN A 161 -16.80 -11.87 2.12
CA ASN A 161 -16.00 -12.55 1.10
C ASN A 161 -15.85 -11.71 -0.19
N ASN A 162 -16.60 -10.63 -0.31
CA ASN A 162 -16.51 -9.66 -1.39
C ASN A 162 -17.02 -8.30 -0.92
N PHE A 163 -16.51 -7.25 -1.54
CA PHE A 163 -17.02 -5.90 -1.39
C PHE A 163 -18.13 -5.66 -2.41
N ASP A 164 -19.18 -4.98 -2.00
CA ASP A 164 -20.40 -4.75 -2.78
C ASP A 164 -20.92 -3.29 -2.65
N GLU A 165 -22.15 -3.05 -2.99
CA GLU A 165 -22.83 -1.75 -2.89
C GLU A 165 -22.81 -1.15 -1.47
N LYS A 166 -22.72 -1.96 -0.42
CA LYS A 166 -22.55 -1.45 0.94
C LYS A 166 -21.23 -0.70 1.08
N THR A 167 -20.19 -1.24 0.46
CA THR A 167 -18.86 -0.60 0.45
C THR A 167 -18.85 0.66 -0.41
N ASN A 168 -19.50 0.63 -1.57
CA ASN A 168 -19.66 1.81 -2.42
C ASN A 168 -20.36 2.94 -1.67
N ARG A 169 -21.39 2.61 -0.87
CA ARG A 169 -22.05 3.58 0.00
C ARG A 169 -21.11 4.14 1.06
N ILE A 170 -20.30 3.31 1.73
CA ILE A 170 -19.30 3.78 2.69
C ILE A 170 -18.31 4.73 2.01
N TRP A 171 -17.85 4.39 0.80
CA TRP A 171 -16.97 5.23 0.00
C TRP A 171 -17.62 6.59 -0.31
N ASP A 172 -18.80 6.60 -0.86
CA ASP A 172 -19.50 7.82 -1.29
C ASP A 172 -19.79 8.78 -0.14
N LEU A 173 -20.12 8.26 1.03
CA LEU A 173 -20.39 9.07 2.22
C LEU A 173 -19.13 9.68 2.85
N ASN A 174 -17.95 9.04 2.68
CA ASN A 174 -16.74 9.41 3.42
C ASN A 174 -15.59 9.92 2.56
N LYS A 175 -15.60 9.70 1.23
CA LYS A 175 -14.50 10.10 0.33
C LYS A 175 -14.15 11.59 0.39
N ASN A 176 -15.11 12.45 0.69
CA ASN A 176 -14.93 13.89 0.76
C ASN A 176 -14.30 14.37 2.07
N ASN A 177 -14.09 13.48 3.03
CA ASN A 177 -13.28 13.76 4.21
C ASN A 177 -11.78 13.90 3.88
N TYR A 178 -11.38 13.51 2.66
CA TYR A 178 -9.99 13.53 2.21
C TYR A 178 -9.87 14.24 0.87
N GLU A 179 -8.82 15.03 0.70
CA GLU A 179 -8.50 15.69 -0.58
C GLU A 179 -7.82 14.71 -1.53
N PHE A 180 -6.98 13.83 -0.99
CA PHE A 180 -6.17 12.88 -1.74
C PHE A 180 -6.27 11.48 -1.11
N ILE A 181 -6.86 10.55 -1.84
CA ILE A 181 -7.09 9.18 -1.38
C ILE A 181 -7.18 8.23 -2.59
N VAL A 182 -6.47 7.10 -2.56
CA VAL A 182 -6.70 6.02 -3.53
C VAL A 182 -8.15 5.55 -3.39
N GLU A 183 -8.83 5.33 -4.50
CA GLU A 183 -10.25 4.96 -4.51
C GLU A 183 -10.52 3.70 -3.70
N ARG A 184 -11.62 3.70 -2.91
CA ARG A 184 -12.03 2.59 -2.05
C ARG A 184 -13.43 2.09 -2.43
N ASN A 185 -13.73 2.05 -3.74
CA ASN A 185 -14.94 1.40 -4.23
C ASN A 185 -14.80 -0.14 -4.22
N SER A 186 -15.91 -0.83 -4.45
CA SER A 186 -15.95 -2.30 -4.43
C SER A 186 -14.99 -2.92 -5.44
N ASP A 187 -14.81 -2.35 -6.62
CA ASP A 187 -13.96 -2.90 -7.67
C ASP A 187 -12.49 -2.88 -7.24
N PHE A 188 -12.00 -1.70 -6.77
CA PHE A 188 -10.63 -1.58 -6.26
C PHE A 188 -10.38 -2.52 -5.08
N LEU A 189 -11.31 -2.58 -4.12
CA LEU A 189 -11.12 -3.39 -2.91
C LEU A 189 -11.21 -4.88 -3.19
N ASN A 190 -12.06 -5.33 -4.12
CA ASN A 190 -12.11 -6.73 -4.56
C ASN A 190 -10.80 -7.13 -5.25
N TRP A 191 -10.32 -6.33 -6.19
CA TRP A 191 -9.00 -6.58 -6.80
C TRP A 191 -7.90 -6.60 -5.73
N ARG A 192 -7.88 -5.62 -4.83
CA ARG A 192 -6.78 -5.43 -3.88
C ARG A 192 -6.71 -6.49 -2.78
N TYR A 193 -7.84 -6.98 -2.28
CA TYR A 193 -7.89 -7.83 -1.10
C TYR A 193 -8.52 -9.21 -1.35
N VAL A 194 -9.58 -9.29 -2.15
CA VAL A 194 -10.29 -10.56 -2.39
C VAL A 194 -9.60 -11.40 -3.45
N MET A 195 -9.18 -10.79 -4.55
CA MET A 195 -8.46 -11.47 -5.63
C MET A 195 -6.97 -11.68 -5.34
N ALA A 196 -6.44 -11.03 -4.30
CA ALA A 196 -5.03 -11.19 -3.93
C ALA A 196 -4.70 -12.64 -3.58
N PRO A 197 -3.69 -13.24 -4.19
CA PRO A 197 -3.32 -14.62 -3.92
C PRO A 197 -2.80 -14.78 -2.48
N LYS A 198 -3.09 -15.93 -1.89
CA LYS A 198 -2.61 -16.30 -0.55
C LYS A 198 -1.13 -16.70 -0.59
N CYS A 199 -0.26 -15.77 -0.94
CA CYS A 199 1.18 -15.98 -0.99
C CYS A 199 1.94 -14.82 -0.36
N GLY A 200 3.08 -15.14 0.23
CA GLY A 200 4.00 -14.13 0.76
C GLY A 200 4.87 -13.53 -0.36
N VAL A 201 5.25 -12.28 -0.21
CA VAL A 201 6.26 -11.62 -1.05
C VAL A 201 7.65 -11.72 -0.43
N ARG A 202 7.72 -11.68 0.90
CA ARG A 202 8.97 -11.67 1.66
C ARG A 202 9.00 -12.64 2.82
N ILE A 203 7.85 -13.21 3.22
CA ILE A 203 7.70 -14.02 4.44
C ILE A 203 6.85 -15.26 4.13
N GLU A 204 7.30 -16.41 4.62
CA GLU A 204 6.55 -17.66 4.74
C GLU A 204 6.06 -17.84 6.19
N PRO A 205 4.88 -18.43 6.44
CA PRO A 205 3.90 -18.92 5.50
C PRO A 205 3.12 -17.80 4.79
N SER A 206 2.26 -18.20 3.85
CA SER A 206 1.42 -17.31 3.05
C SER A 206 0.66 -16.27 3.88
N THR A 207 0.35 -15.17 3.27
CA THR A 207 -0.43 -14.08 3.88
C THR A 207 -1.89 -14.20 3.44
N GLU A 208 -2.81 -13.77 4.31
CA GLU A 208 -4.23 -13.83 4.05
C GLU A 208 -4.92 -12.57 4.53
N TYR A 209 -5.85 -12.05 3.73
CA TYR A 209 -6.71 -10.94 4.10
C TYR A 209 -8.05 -11.44 4.62
N SER A 210 -8.51 -10.88 5.74
CA SER A 210 -9.87 -11.00 6.24
C SER A 210 -10.52 -9.62 6.18
N CYS A 211 -11.65 -9.53 5.49
CA CYS A 211 -12.37 -8.28 5.22
C CYS A 211 -13.62 -8.21 6.08
N PHE A 212 -13.89 -7.06 6.70
CA PHE A 212 -14.96 -6.88 7.64
C PHE A 212 -15.78 -5.62 7.35
N ILE A 213 -17.07 -5.67 7.65
CA ILE A 213 -17.95 -4.50 7.73
C ILE A 213 -18.43 -4.35 9.17
N LEU A 214 -18.45 -3.10 9.64
CA LEU A 214 -19.09 -2.69 10.86
C LEU A 214 -20.39 -1.97 10.53
N GLU A 215 -21.48 -2.42 11.15
CA GLU A 215 -22.81 -1.79 11.07
C GLU A 215 -23.19 -1.13 12.41
N GLU A 216 -23.72 0.10 12.31
CA GLU A 216 -24.38 0.80 13.41
C GLU A 216 -25.85 1.02 13.01
N ASP A 217 -26.79 0.62 13.87
CA ASP A 217 -28.24 0.70 13.61
C ASP A 217 -28.69 0.07 12.27
N GLY A 218 -28.05 -1.05 11.91
CA GLY A 218 -28.35 -1.80 10.68
C GLY A 218 -27.80 -1.15 9.39
N LYS A 219 -26.97 -0.10 9.51
CA LYS A 219 -26.34 0.58 8.37
C LYS A 219 -24.84 0.29 8.33
N PRO A 220 -24.28 -0.03 7.15
CA PRO A 220 -22.84 -0.16 6.99
C PRO A 220 -22.19 1.23 7.12
N GLU A 221 -21.31 1.38 8.09
CA GLU A 221 -20.66 2.66 8.41
C GLU A 221 -19.15 2.64 8.10
N THR A 222 -18.50 1.47 8.27
CA THR A 222 -17.06 1.34 8.16
C THR A 222 -16.69 -0.04 7.64
N TYR A 223 -15.68 -0.13 6.78
CA TYR A 223 -15.01 -1.40 6.53
C TYR A 223 -13.58 -1.36 7.05
N PHE A 224 -13.03 -2.54 7.34
CA PHE A 224 -11.62 -2.69 7.65
C PHE A 224 -11.10 -4.05 7.20
N VAL A 225 -9.79 -4.12 6.99
CA VAL A 225 -9.12 -5.31 6.49
C VAL A 225 -7.97 -5.67 7.42
N ILE A 226 -7.97 -6.91 7.90
CA ILE A 226 -6.88 -7.49 8.67
C ILE A 226 -6.09 -8.44 7.77
N LYS A 227 -4.78 -8.23 7.66
CA LYS A 227 -3.85 -9.13 6.98
C LYS A 227 -3.09 -9.94 8.02
N LYS A 228 -3.18 -11.27 7.95
CA LYS A 228 -2.20 -12.14 8.61
C LYS A 228 -0.89 -12.08 7.83
N TYR A 229 0.23 -11.90 8.51
CA TYR A 229 1.52 -11.70 7.89
C TYR A 229 2.58 -12.57 8.57
N GLY A 230 2.98 -13.63 7.89
CA GLY A 230 3.79 -14.67 8.50
C GLY A 230 3.03 -15.41 9.60
N LYS A 231 3.76 -15.95 10.57
CA LYS A 231 3.20 -16.79 11.63
C LYS A 231 2.61 -15.97 12.78
N ASP A 232 3.29 -14.89 13.16
CA ASP A 232 3.08 -14.25 14.45
C ASP A 232 2.52 -12.83 14.36
N ASN A 233 2.32 -12.30 13.14
CA ASN A 233 1.93 -10.91 12.95
C ASN A 233 0.59 -10.77 12.22
N ALA A 234 -0.15 -9.74 12.57
CA ALA A 234 -1.26 -9.21 11.78
C ALA A 234 -1.18 -7.70 11.67
N HIS A 235 -1.78 -7.19 10.61
CA HIS A 235 -1.84 -5.76 10.34
C HIS A 235 -3.28 -5.37 10.03
N ILE A 236 -3.78 -4.27 10.60
CA ILE A 236 -4.96 -3.60 10.09
C ILE A 236 -4.46 -2.79 8.88
N VAL A 237 -4.59 -3.40 7.70
CA VAL A 237 -4.00 -2.84 6.47
C VAL A 237 -4.84 -1.76 5.84
N ASP A 238 -6.14 -1.75 6.09
CA ASP A 238 -7.06 -0.71 5.65
C ASP A 238 -8.20 -0.51 6.64
N LEU A 239 -8.66 0.73 6.81
CA LEU A 239 -9.69 1.11 7.75
C LEU A 239 -10.35 2.41 7.26
N PHE A 240 -11.54 2.32 6.64
CA PHE A 240 -12.17 3.47 6.00
C PHE A 240 -13.67 3.51 6.25
N GLY A 241 -14.18 4.72 6.47
CA GLY A 241 -15.60 4.99 6.72
C GLY A 241 -15.80 6.04 7.80
N LYS A 242 -16.87 5.93 8.57
CA LYS A 242 -17.16 6.74 9.76
C LYS A 242 -16.24 6.31 10.90
N LEU A 243 -15.35 7.18 11.35
CA LEU A 243 -14.31 6.88 12.34
C LEU A 243 -14.56 7.65 13.66
N THR A 244 -15.72 7.41 14.30
CA THR A 244 -15.98 7.92 15.65
C THR A 244 -15.16 7.14 16.69
N GLU A 245 -14.96 7.71 17.88
CA GLU A 245 -14.25 7.02 18.97
C GLU A 245 -14.86 5.65 19.29
N LYS A 246 -16.20 5.59 19.38
CA LYS A 246 -16.93 4.34 19.61
C LYS A 246 -16.64 3.28 18.54
N ILE A 247 -16.69 3.65 17.25
CA ILE A 247 -16.43 2.74 16.12
C ILE A 247 -14.98 2.27 16.12
N LEU A 248 -14.05 3.19 16.35
CA LEU A 248 -12.62 2.87 16.39
C LEU A 248 -12.28 1.93 17.54
N ASP A 249 -12.82 2.17 18.75
CA ASP A 249 -12.61 1.31 19.91
C ASP A 249 -13.16 -0.12 19.68
N GLU A 250 -14.35 -0.24 19.09
CA GLU A 250 -14.93 -1.54 18.69
C GLU A 250 -14.07 -2.28 17.65
N ILE A 251 -13.56 -1.59 16.65
CA ILE A 251 -12.70 -2.20 15.61
C ILE A 251 -11.37 -2.65 16.22
N ILE A 252 -10.74 -1.84 17.05
CA ILE A 252 -9.48 -2.19 17.70
C ILE A 252 -9.68 -3.37 18.66
N SER A 253 -10.74 -3.36 19.47
CA SER A 253 -11.08 -4.46 20.35
C SER A 253 -11.34 -5.75 19.57
N PHE A 254 -12.11 -5.69 18.47
CA PHE A 254 -12.31 -6.82 17.57
C PHE A 254 -11.02 -7.35 16.99
N SER A 255 -10.12 -6.46 16.54
CA SER A 255 -8.85 -6.85 15.92
C SER A 255 -7.93 -7.54 16.92
N ILE A 256 -7.95 -7.14 18.18
CA ILE A 256 -7.21 -7.81 19.27
C ILE A 256 -7.81 -9.22 19.51
N GLU A 257 -9.14 -9.36 19.60
CA GLU A 257 -9.80 -10.68 19.72
C GLU A 257 -9.48 -11.59 18.52
N PHE A 258 -9.51 -11.04 17.32
CA PHE A 258 -9.10 -11.76 16.11
C PHE A 258 -7.69 -12.33 16.26
N CYS A 259 -6.75 -11.53 16.74
CA CYS A 259 -5.38 -11.97 16.97
C CYS A 259 -5.31 -13.08 18.02
N VAL A 260 -6.02 -12.95 19.14
CA VAL A 260 -6.10 -13.99 20.18
C VAL A 260 -6.64 -15.31 19.62
N LYS A 261 -7.77 -15.24 18.90
CA LYS A 261 -8.42 -16.41 18.27
C LYS A 261 -7.49 -17.13 17.29
N HIS A 262 -6.69 -16.37 16.53
CA HIS A 262 -5.78 -16.90 15.51
C HIS A 262 -4.36 -17.15 16.02
N LYS A 263 -4.09 -16.97 17.33
CA LYS A 263 -2.78 -17.15 17.98
C LYS A 263 -1.68 -16.26 17.40
N ILE A 264 -2.06 -15.06 17.01
CA ILE A 264 -1.18 -14.02 16.49
C ILE A 264 -0.58 -13.25 17.68
N LEU A 265 0.71 -12.98 17.65
CA LEU A 265 1.43 -12.37 18.76
C LEU A 265 1.52 -10.85 18.68
N ASN A 266 1.46 -10.28 17.48
CA ASN A 266 1.61 -8.84 17.27
C ASN A 266 0.55 -8.31 16.31
N LEU A 267 -0.02 -7.16 16.65
CA LEU A 267 -0.95 -6.41 15.79
C LEU A 267 -0.38 -5.03 15.52
N SER A 268 -0.36 -4.60 14.26
CA SER A 268 0.05 -3.24 13.92
C SER A 268 -0.91 -2.56 12.94
N ILE A 269 -0.83 -1.23 12.91
CA ILE A 269 -1.57 -0.36 12.02
C ILE A 269 -0.72 0.87 11.70
N TRP A 270 -0.80 1.36 10.46
CA TRP A 270 -0.29 2.68 10.12
C TRP A 270 -1.33 3.75 10.45
N SER A 271 -0.85 4.89 10.88
CA SER A 271 -1.68 6.07 11.05
C SER A 271 -0.93 7.32 10.59
N ASP A 272 -1.68 8.36 10.26
CA ASP A 272 -1.12 9.61 9.81
C ASP A 272 -1.33 10.73 10.83
N PHE A 273 -0.48 11.76 10.80
CA PHE A 273 -0.61 12.95 11.63
C PHE A 273 -1.82 13.85 11.27
N ASN A 274 -2.58 13.49 10.23
CA ASN A 274 -3.68 14.31 9.75
C ASN A 274 -4.84 14.43 10.76
N SER A 275 -5.52 15.56 10.71
CA SER A 275 -6.57 15.94 11.64
C SER A 275 -7.74 14.94 11.76
N THR A 276 -8.04 14.22 10.68
CA THR A 276 -9.11 13.20 10.60
C THR A 276 -8.79 11.91 11.36
N GLN A 277 -7.51 11.65 11.66
CA GLN A 277 -7.07 10.44 12.37
C GLN A 277 -6.60 10.71 13.81
N LYS A 278 -6.75 11.93 14.34
CA LYS A 278 -6.33 12.25 15.72
C LYS A 278 -6.98 11.36 16.77
N ASN A 279 -8.27 11.03 16.58
CA ASN A 279 -8.98 10.15 17.50
C ASN A 279 -8.41 8.73 17.47
N LEU A 280 -7.90 8.26 16.31
CA LEU A 280 -7.28 6.95 16.20
C LEU A 280 -6.02 6.86 17.09
N PHE A 281 -5.22 7.91 17.20
CA PHE A 281 -4.01 7.91 18.04
C PHE A 281 -4.33 7.67 19.51
N SER A 282 -5.25 8.45 20.06
CA SER A 282 -5.63 8.34 21.48
C SER A 282 -6.24 6.95 21.77
N ILE A 283 -7.05 6.42 20.86
CA ILE A 283 -7.66 5.09 21.02
C ILE A 283 -6.60 4.00 20.96
N LEU A 284 -5.64 4.06 20.04
CA LEU A 284 -4.55 3.10 19.96
C LEU A 284 -3.70 3.14 21.23
N GLU A 285 -3.31 4.33 21.71
CA GLU A 285 -2.55 4.47 22.95
C GLU A 285 -3.33 3.94 24.16
N ASN A 286 -4.61 4.27 24.29
CA ASN A 286 -5.49 3.77 25.36
C ASN A 286 -5.66 2.25 25.32
N ASN A 287 -5.60 1.65 24.14
CA ASN A 287 -5.61 0.19 23.96
C ASN A 287 -4.21 -0.45 24.07
N GLY A 288 -3.20 0.30 24.51
CA GLY A 288 -1.87 -0.20 24.81
C GLY A 288 -0.99 -0.44 23.58
N PHE A 289 -1.26 0.23 22.47
CA PHE A 289 -0.34 0.27 21.33
C PHE A 289 0.81 1.23 21.60
N THR A 290 1.99 0.86 21.17
CA THR A 290 3.18 1.71 21.20
C THR A 290 3.44 2.30 19.83
N LYS A 291 3.71 3.60 19.80
CA LYS A 291 4.01 4.33 18.57
C LYS A 291 5.49 4.21 18.22
N LYS A 292 5.78 3.94 16.95
CA LYS A 292 7.12 4.00 16.39
C LYS A 292 7.13 4.73 15.04
N ILE A 293 8.28 5.28 14.68
CA ILE A 293 8.49 5.84 13.34
C ILE A 293 8.91 4.67 12.44
N SER A 294 8.14 4.44 11.38
CA SER A 294 8.46 3.42 10.38
C SER A 294 9.75 3.76 9.62
N ASP A 295 10.41 2.75 9.10
CA ASP A 295 11.54 2.91 8.16
C ASP A 295 11.10 3.39 6.77
N LYS A 296 9.79 3.49 6.54
CA LYS A 296 9.19 3.94 5.28
C LYS A 296 8.83 5.41 5.32
N PHE A 297 8.93 6.02 4.14
CA PHE A 297 8.57 7.40 3.88
C PHE A 297 7.39 7.42 2.91
N ARG A 298 6.56 8.42 3.03
CA ARG A 298 5.61 8.76 1.98
C ARG A 298 6.27 9.70 1.00
N GLY A 299 6.09 9.47 -0.28
CA GLY A 299 6.66 10.34 -1.29
C GLY A 299 5.89 10.31 -2.59
N MET A 300 6.08 11.36 -3.37
CA MET A 300 5.50 11.50 -4.69
C MET A 300 6.43 12.26 -5.64
N CYS A 301 6.35 11.96 -6.93
CA CYS A 301 6.89 12.79 -7.98
C CYS A 301 5.74 13.29 -8.85
N ILE A 302 5.64 14.61 -9.02
CA ILE A 302 4.57 15.25 -9.77
C ILE A 302 5.16 15.75 -11.09
N PHE A 303 4.57 15.33 -12.20
CA PHE A 303 4.96 15.70 -13.56
C PHE A 303 4.23 16.96 -14.05
N ASP A 304 3.05 17.21 -13.51
CA ASP A 304 2.14 18.29 -13.89
C ASP A 304 2.28 19.49 -12.93
N ASN A 305 2.51 20.68 -13.48
CA ASN A 305 2.75 21.88 -12.69
C ASN A 305 1.50 22.38 -11.96
N ASP A 306 0.32 22.23 -12.55
CA ASP A 306 -0.93 22.67 -11.91
C ASP A 306 -1.23 21.79 -10.70
N LEU A 307 -1.04 20.48 -10.86
CA LEU A 307 -1.16 19.54 -9.75
C LEU A 307 -0.14 19.83 -8.64
N LYS A 308 1.08 20.21 -8.99
CA LYS A 308 2.12 20.55 -8.02
C LYS A 308 1.76 21.75 -7.15
N ASN A 309 0.99 22.70 -7.69
CA ASN A 309 0.57 23.89 -6.95
C ASN A 309 -0.51 23.57 -5.88
N ILE A 310 -1.31 22.54 -6.08
CA ILE A 310 -2.39 22.14 -5.16
C ILE A 310 -2.01 21.03 -4.20
N MET A 311 -0.96 20.26 -4.50
CA MET A 311 -0.52 19.14 -3.68
C MET A 311 0.61 19.56 -2.73
N THR A 312 0.29 19.66 -1.45
CA THR A 312 1.24 20.02 -0.38
C THR A 312 1.26 18.95 0.71
N LYS A 313 2.19 19.08 1.66
CA LYS A 313 2.24 18.22 2.85
C LYS A 313 1.06 18.44 3.80
N GLU A 314 0.46 19.63 3.73
CA GLU A 314 -0.60 20.08 4.63
C GLU A 314 -1.99 19.63 4.16
N ASN A 315 -2.11 19.13 2.92
CA ASN A 315 -3.36 18.59 2.42
C ASN A 315 -3.83 17.39 3.24
N ASN A 316 -5.13 17.19 3.22
CA ASN A 316 -5.76 16.07 3.91
C ASN A 316 -5.62 14.78 3.08
N TRP A 317 -4.54 14.04 3.33
CA TRP A 317 -4.23 12.77 2.69
C TRP A 317 -4.77 11.59 3.48
N TYR A 318 -5.19 10.56 2.78
CA TYR A 318 -5.39 9.24 3.35
C TYR A 318 -4.38 8.26 2.76
N PHE A 319 -3.65 7.61 3.64
CA PHE A 319 -2.78 6.48 3.31
C PHE A 319 -2.95 5.37 4.33
N SER A 320 -2.98 4.14 3.85
CA SER A 320 -3.02 2.94 4.69
C SER A 320 -1.90 1.97 4.31
N MET A 321 -1.69 0.93 5.10
CA MET A 321 -0.78 -0.16 4.72
C MET A 321 -1.20 -0.81 3.40
N GLY A 322 -2.51 -0.83 3.11
CA GLY A 322 -3.07 -1.35 1.87
C GLY A 322 -2.60 -0.63 0.61
N ASP A 323 -2.16 0.61 0.72
CA ASP A 323 -1.58 1.37 -0.39
C ASP A 323 -0.11 1.01 -0.65
N CYS A 324 0.53 0.23 0.21
CA CYS A 324 1.93 -0.18 0.05
C CYS A 324 2.04 -1.54 -0.65
N ASP A 325 3.12 -1.73 -1.40
CA ASP A 325 3.42 -2.97 -2.13
C ASP A 325 3.81 -4.16 -1.24
N VAL A 326 4.12 -3.90 0.01
CA VAL A 326 4.56 -4.93 0.98
C VAL A 326 3.37 -5.57 1.71
N TYR A 327 2.25 -4.84 1.82
CA TYR A 327 1.11 -5.27 2.62
C TYR A 327 -0.07 -5.71 1.80
#